data_b9c1ab3fe4647c52232af222962804a3
#
_entry.id   b9c1ab3fe4647c52232af222962804a3
#
_cell.length_a   1.000
_cell.length_b   1.000
_cell.length_c   1.000
_cell.angle_alpha   90.00
_cell.angle_beta   90.00
_cell.angle_gamma   90.00
#
_symmetry.space_group_name_H-M   'P 1'
#
loop_
_entity.id
_entity.type
_entity.pdbx_description
1 polymer ?
#
loop_
_entity_poly.entity_id
_entity_poly.type
_entity_poly.pdbx_seq_one_letter_code
_entity_poly.pdbx_strand_id
1 'polypeptide(L)' 'MMYSIQYRCGHVLVYDANGRFLFSADNEWEVRKELKEYAQSAA' A
#
# COMPACT_ATOMS: atom_id res chain seq x y z
N MET A 1 -5.11 -10.95 4.69
CA MET A 1 -5.20 -9.79 3.81
C MET A 1 -4.03 -9.74 2.86
N MET A 2 -4.30 -9.51 1.60
CA MET A 2 -3.24 -9.50 0.60
C MET A 2 -3.23 -8.19 -0.14
N TYR A 3 -2.03 -7.66 -0.32
CA TYR A 3 -1.82 -6.43 -1.05
C TYR A 3 -0.77 -6.67 -2.12
N SER A 4 -0.89 -5.95 -3.22
CA SER A 4 0.11 -5.98 -4.28
C SER A 4 0.91 -4.70 -4.23
N ILE A 5 2.22 -4.83 -4.31
CA ILE A 5 3.11 -3.68 -4.24
C ILE A 5 3.94 -3.63 -5.51
N GLN A 6 3.96 -2.47 -6.16
CA GLN A 6 4.76 -2.26 -7.36
C GLN A 6 5.68 -1.07 -7.17
N TYR A 7 6.89 -1.20 -7.72
CA TYR A 7 7.87 -0.13 -7.65
C TYR A 7 7.98 0.53 -9.01
N ARG A 8 7.78 1.83 -9.07
CA ARG A 8 7.85 2.57 -10.32
C ARG A 8 8.49 3.93 -10.12
N CYS A 9 9.58 4.17 -10.84
CA CYS A 9 10.21 5.50 -10.89
C CYS A 9 10.38 6.10 -9.51
N GLY A 10 10.88 5.33 -8.56
CA GLY A 10 11.12 5.83 -7.22
C GLY A 10 9.89 5.93 -6.35
N HIS A 11 8.77 5.41 -6.83
CA HIS A 11 7.53 5.39 -6.06
C HIS A 11 7.09 3.96 -5.80
N VAL A 12 6.39 3.79 -4.70
CA VAL A 12 5.82 2.49 -4.35
C VAL A 12 4.32 2.60 -4.47
N LEU A 13 3.72 1.76 -5.31
CA LEU A 13 2.27 1.77 -5.54
C LEU A 13 1.67 0.56 -4.86
N VAL A 14 0.60 0.78 -4.12
CA VAL A 14 -0.03 -0.29 -3.35
C VAL A 14 -1.44 -0.52 -3.86
N TYR A 15 -1.77 -1.79 -4.12
CA TYR A 15 -3.08 -2.21 -4.62
C TYR A 15 -3.66 -3.25 -3.66
N ASP A 16 -4.98 -3.34 -3.63
CA ASP A 16 -5.62 -4.34 -2.80
C ASP A 16 -5.70 -5.68 -3.52
N ALA A 17 -6.38 -6.65 -2.89
CA ALA A 17 -6.47 -8.00 -3.44
C ALA A 17 -7.26 -8.04 -4.75
N ASN A 18 -8.09 -7.06 -4.98
CA ASN A 18 -8.88 -6.97 -6.20
C ASN A 18 -8.19 -6.19 -7.31
N GLY A 19 -6.99 -5.73 -7.06
CA GLY A 19 -6.25 -4.96 -8.05
C GLY A 19 -6.60 -3.50 -8.07
N ARG A 20 -7.28 -3.00 -7.05
CA ARG A 20 -7.64 -1.59 -6.98
C ARG A 20 -6.53 -0.79 -6.33
N PHE A 21 -6.23 0.35 -6.91
CA PHE A 21 -5.23 1.23 -6.36
C PHE A 21 -5.66 1.78 -5.00
N LEU A 22 -4.79 1.66 -4.01
CA LEU A 22 -5.07 2.17 -2.68
C LEU A 22 -4.35 3.49 -2.43
N PHE A 23 -3.03 3.45 -2.53
CA PHE A 23 -2.23 4.65 -2.29
C PHE A 23 -0.83 4.46 -2.83
N SER A 24 -0.08 5.54 -2.90
CA SER A 24 1.32 5.47 -3.28
C SER A 24 2.16 6.09 -2.17
N ALA A 25 3.42 5.69 -2.13
CA ALA A 25 4.36 6.17 -1.12
C ALA A 25 5.73 6.35 -1.74
N ASP A 26 6.62 7.03 -1.02
CA ASP A 26 7.96 7.27 -1.53
C ASP A 26 8.91 6.13 -1.24
N ASN A 27 8.59 5.29 -0.25
CA ASN A 27 9.46 4.18 0.13
C ASN A 27 8.65 3.15 0.91
N GLU A 28 9.30 2.01 1.20
CA GLU A 28 8.63 0.93 1.91
C GLU A 28 8.24 1.28 3.32
N TRP A 29 9.00 2.13 3.93
CA TRP A 29 8.70 2.54 5.29
C TRP A 29 7.34 3.22 5.36
N GLU A 30 7.08 4.09 4.40
CA GLU A 30 5.79 4.77 4.31
C GLU A 30 4.66 3.79 4.03
N VAL A 31 4.93 2.80 3.19
CA VAL A 31 3.93 1.78 2.87
C VAL A 31 3.52 1.04 4.13
N ARG A 32 4.48 0.68 4.95
CA ARG A 32 4.18 -0.05 6.18
C ARG A 32 3.31 0.76 7.12
N LYS A 33 3.62 2.04 7.24
CA LYS A 33 2.83 2.92 8.10
C LYS A 33 1.38 2.98 7.62
N GLU A 34 1.20 3.19 6.34
CA GLU A 34 -0.14 3.33 5.78
C GLU A 34 -0.93 2.04 5.86
N LEU A 35 -0.30 0.93 5.57
CA LEU A 35 -0.98 -0.36 5.64
C LEU A 35 -1.42 -0.67 7.05
N LYS A 36 -0.63 -0.27 8.02
CA LYS A 36 -0.99 -0.47 9.41
C LYS A 36 -2.27 0.27 9.75
N GLU A 37 -2.41 1.49 9.25
CA GLU A 37 -3.60 2.28 9.49
C GLU A 37 -4.81 1.71 8.76
N TYR A 38 -4.61 1.21 7.55
CA TYR A 38 -5.68 0.56 6.82
C TYR A 38 -6.23 -0.63 7.58
N ALA A 39 -5.32 -1.43 8.13
CA ALA A 39 -5.73 -2.61 8.87
C ALA A 39 -6.53 -2.25 10.12
N GLN A 40 -6.18 -1.15 10.75
CA GLN A 40 -6.88 -0.72 11.95
C GLN A 40 -8.23 -0.11 11.63
N SER A 41 -8.32 0.64 10.56
CA SER A 41 -9.57 1.31 10.21
C SER A 41 -10.56 0.37 9.54
N ALA A 42 -10.13 -0.81 9.14
CA ALA A 42 -11.00 -1.78 8.50
C ALA A 42 -11.88 -2.55 9.49
N ALA A 43 -11.74 -2.26 10.73
CA ALA A 43 -12.49 -2.98 11.78
C ALA A 43 -13.99 -2.71 11.72
#